data_de8fd76b9d03d0a828d5710246b1927b
#
_entry.id   de8fd76b9d03d0a828d5710246b1927b
#
_cell.length_a   1.000
_cell.length_b   1.000
_cell.length_c   1.000
_cell.angle_alpha   90.00
_cell.angle_beta   90.00
_cell.angle_gamma   90.00
#
_symmetry.space_group_name_H-M   'P 1'
#
loop_
_entity.id
_entity.type
_entity.pdbx_description
1 polymer ?
#
loop_
_entity_poly.entity_id
_entity_poly.type
_entity_poly.pdbx_seq_one_letter_code
_entity_poly.pdbx_strand_id
1 'polypeptide(L)'
;SFSNFIDNADGAIIPTKRVTIEGLVRTHGITYSATDNLMVLTDVGDAASATDGGIITISNFTSVFNSTTNGGMIAMASQKRIYGPNSLLGNPVDVAYDSVSNSIFIAERLNGGGQVLTFDAPTTSGDVTPDSARAEAGISAVYLLRR
;
A
#
# COMPACT_ATOMS: atom_id res chain seq x y z
N SER A 1 10.41 4.76 11.02
CA SER A 1 11.79 4.45 10.56
C SER A 1 12.71 4.23 11.73
N PHE A 2 13.80 3.54 11.46
CA PHE A 2 14.93 3.35 12.36
C PHE A 2 16.16 3.81 11.60
N SER A 3 16.81 4.89 12.05
CA SER A 3 18.09 5.33 11.48
C SER A 3 19.20 4.38 11.91
N ASN A 4 20.15 4.14 11.02
CA ASN A 4 21.31 3.28 11.30
C ASN A 4 20.93 1.89 11.84
N PHE A 5 19.85 1.29 11.29
CA PHE A 5 19.30 0.03 11.78
C PHE A 5 20.36 -1.08 11.91
N ILE A 6 21.28 -1.16 10.94
CA ILE A 6 22.35 -2.18 10.91
C ILE A 6 23.36 -2.00 12.05
N ASP A 7 23.54 -0.79 12.53
CA ASP A 7 24.51 -0.46 13.58
C ASP A 7 23.94 -0.60 15.00
N ASN A 8 22.63 -0.91 15.13
CA ASN A 8 22.03 -1.12 16.44
C ASN A 8 22.38 -2.51 16.99
N ALA A 9 22.63 -2.57 18.28
CA ALA A 9 22.76 -3.83 18.99
C ALA A 9 21.38 -4.55 19.03
N ASP A 10 21.42 -5.88 19.14
CA ASP A 10 20.21 -6.69 19.34
C ASP A 10 19.47 -6.24 20.61
N GLY A 11 18.15 -6.13 20.52
CA GLY A 11 17.30 -5.77 21.65
C GLY A 11 16.19 -4.80 21.31
N ALA A 12 15.59 -4.22 22.34
CA ALA A 12 14.54 -3.22 22.19
C ALA A 12 15.13 -1.88 21.74
N ILE A 13 14.70 -1.40 20.57
CA ILE A 13 15.11 -0.08 20.03
C ILE A 13 13.89 0.82 19.83
N ILE A 14 14.08 2.10 20.02
CA ILE A 14 13.05 3.11 19.83
C ILE A 14 13.11 3.58 18.36
N PRO A 15 11.98 3.66 17.65
CA PRO A 15 11.96 4.23 16.30
C PRO A 15 12.48 5.66 16.29
N THR A 16 13.37 5.99 15.37
CA THR A 16 13.86 7.38 15.20
C THR A 16 12.72 8.32 14.79
N LYS A 17 11.79 7.82 13.98
CA LYS A 17 10.62 8.57 13.54
C LYS A 17 9.41 7.66 13.36
N ARG A 18 8.27 8.13 13.84
CA ARG A 18 6.95 7.53 13.65
C ARG A 18 6.03 8.57 13.01
N VAL A 19 5.26 8.16 12.02
CA VAL A 19 4.19 8.97 11.43
C VAL A 19 2.95 8.10 11.26
N THR A 20 1.79 8.71 11.33
CA THR A 20 0.52 8.09 10.93
C THR A 20 0.14 8.55 9.53
N ILE A 21 -0.80 7.87 8.91
CA ILE A 21 -1.34 8.21 7.59
C ILE A 21 -2.82 8.50 7.78
N GLU A 22 -3.26 9.71 7.41
CA GLU A 22 -4.63 10.12 7.59
C GLU A 22 -5.58 9.18 6.84
N GLY A 23 -6.65 8.73 7.53
CA GLY A 23 -7.68 7.86 6.96
C GLY A 23 -7.24 6.42 6.68
N LEU A 24 -6.02 6.00 7.03
CA LEU A 24 -5.62 4.60 7.01
C LEU A 24 -6.20 3.90 8.25
N VAL A 25 -6.95 2.83 8.01
CA VAL A 25 -7.59 2.03 9.08
C VAL A 25 -6.68 0.87 9.50
N ARG A 26 -6.30 0.02 8.53
CA ARG A 26 -5.48 -1.15 8.83
C ARG A 26 -4.65 -1.57 7.62
N THR A 27 -3.35 -1.30 7.64
CA THR A 27 -2.45 -1.76 6.59
C THR A 27 -1.97 -3.19 6.82
N HIS A 28 -1.88 -3.96 5.74
CA HIS A 28 -1.19 -5.26 5.70
C HIS A 28 0.00 -5.21 4.75
N GLY A 29 -0.25 -4.87 3.48
CA GLY A 29 0.79 -4.75 2.47
C GLY A 29 1.44 -3.37 2.47
N ILE A 30 2.76 -3.36 2.30
CA ILE A 30 3.55 -2.14 2.15
C ILE A 30 4.71 -2.38 1.19
N THR A 31 4.89 -1.51 0.21
CA THR A 31 6.06 -1.51 -0.67
C THR A 31 6.53 -0.09 -0.93
N TYR A 32 7.84 0.08 -1.14
CA TYR A 32 8.47 1.35 -1.46
C TYR A 32 9.38 1.20 -2.67
N SER A 33 9.11 2.00 -3.71
CA SER A 33 9.99 2.16 -4.86
C SER A 33 10.96 3.32 -4.62
N ALA A 34 12.25 3.01 -4.51
CA ALA A 34 13.27 4.05 -4.41
C ALA A 34 13.45 4.78 -5.74
N THR A 35 13.22 4.10 -6.87
CA THR A 35 13.31 4.66 -8.23
C THR A 35 12.31 5.79 -8.43
N ASP A 36 11.03 5.55 -8.03
CA ASP A 36 9.95 6.52 -8.23
C ASP A 36 9.67 7.36 -6.98
N ASN A 37 10.39 7.08 -5.88
CA ASN A 37 10.15 7.68 -4.58
C ASN A 37 8.67 7.57 -4.19
N LEU A 38 8.10 6.37 -4.40
CA LEU A 38 6.68 6.05 -4.23
C LEU A 38 6.50 5.04 -3.10
N MET A 39 5.68 5.38 -2.13
CA MET A 39 5.16 4.46 -1.11
C MET A 39 3.79 3.96 -1.55
N VAL A 40 3.57 2.66 -1.47
CA VAL A 40 2.26 2.03 -1.71
C VAL A 40 1.89 1.19 -0.50
N LEU A 41 0.66 1.36 -0.02
CA LEU A 41 0.10 0.62 1.12
C LEU A 41 -1.27 0.06 0.74
N THR A 42 -1.59 -1.11 1.29
CA THR A 42 -2.98 -1.57 1.32
C THR A 42 -3.66 -1.09 2.59
N ASP A 43 -4.95 -0.79 2.51
CA ASP A 43 -5.83 -0.62 3.66
C ASP A 43 -6.90 -1.71 3.62
N VAL A 44 -6.94 -2.53 4.65
CA VAL A 44 -7.91 -3.64 4.71
C VAL A 44 -9.28 -3.15 5.20
N GLY A 45 -9.31 -2.07 5.99
CA GLY A 45 -10.56 -1.62 6.60
C GLY A 45 -11.21 -2.72 7.43
N ASP A 46 -12.48 -3.01 7.16
CA ASP A 46 -13.18 -4.21 7.64
C ASP A 46 -12.92 -5.39 6.69
N ALA A 47 -12.14 -6.37 7.12
CA ALA A 47 -11.75 -7.52 6.32
C ALA A 47 -12.92 -8.45 5.89
N ALA A 48 -14.12 -8.24 6.42
CA ALA A 48 -15.34 -8.96 6.05
C ALA A 48 -16.19 -8.18 5.03
N SER A 49 -15.86 -6.91 4.79
CA SER A 49 -16.55 -6.06 3.81
C SER A 49 -15.94 -6.25 2.41
N ALA A 50 -16.77 -6.51 1.42
CA ALA A 50 -16.32 -6.67 0.04
C ALA A 50 -15.87 -5.36 -0.64
N THR A 51 -16.05 -4.19 0.00
CA THR A 51 -15.87 -2.87 -0.61
C THR A 51 -15.15 -1.87 0.28
N ASP A 52 -14.64 -2.29 1.44
CA ASP A 52 -14.03 -1.39 2.43
C ASP A 52 -12.49 -1.35 2.34
N GLY A 53 -11.92 -2.21 1.54
CA GLY A 53 -10.49 -2.21 1.27
C GLY A 53 -10.07 -1.09 0.33
N GLY A 54 -8.77 -0.81 0.32
CA GLY A 54 -8.22 0.23 -0.55
C GLY A 54 -6.72 0.16 -0.77
N ILE A 55 -6.27 1.02 -1.67
CA ILE A 55 -4.85 1.28 -1.95
C ILE A 55 -4.57 2.76 -1.63
N ILE A 56 -3.47 3.01 -0.95
CA ILE A 56 -2.95 4.36 -0.69
C ILE A 56 -1.58 4.47 -1.34
N THR A 57 -1.38 5.49 -2.17
CA THR A 57 -0.07 5.83 -2.71
C THR A 57 0.37 7.22 -2.25
N ILE A 58 1.67 7.38 -1.98
CA ILE A 58 2.27 8.65 -1.58
C ILE A 58 3.50 8.87 -2.46
N SER A 59 3.37 9.77 -3.43
CA SER A 59 4.48 10.20 -4.28
C SER A 59 5.42 11.15 -3.53
N ASN A 60 6.69 11.24 -3.97
CA ASN A 60 7.73 12.01 -3.28
C ASN A 60 7.81 11.66 -1.79
N PHE A 61 7.64 10.37 -1.49
CA PHE A 61 7.48 9.86 -0.13
C PHE A 61 8.57 10.34 0.82
N THR A 62 9.83 10.34 0.37
CA THR A 62 10.96 10.78 1.21
C THR A 62 10.79 12.22 1.69
N SER A 63 10.35 13.13 0.80
CA SER A 63 10.11 14.54 1.15
C SER A 63 8.91 14.67 2.10
N VAL A 64 7.78 14.02 1.78
CA VAL A 64 6.57 14.02 2.61
C VAL A 64 6.86 13.45 4.00
N PHE A 65 7.55 12.32 4.06
CA PHE A 65 7.94 11.70 5.32
C PHE A 65 8.87 12.60 6.14
N ASN A 66 9.87 13.20 5.51
CA ASN A 66 10.86 14.05 6.22
C ASN A 66 10.25 15.35 6.74
N SER A 67 9.33 15.97 6.00
CA SER A 67 8.64 17.19 6.42
C SER A 67 7.58 16.97 7.49
N THR A 68 7.02 15.75 7.60
CA THR A 68 6.10 15.41 8.69
C THR A 68 6.86 15.31 10.01
N THR A 69 6.40 15.92 11.06
CA THR A 69 7.04 15.86 12.39
C THR A 69 6.99 14.44 12.97
N ASN A 70 7.92 14.12 13.89
CA ASN A 70 7.87 12.84 14.61
C ASN A 70 6.57 12.77 15.46
N GLY A 71 5.82 11.71 15.33
CA GLY A 71 4.48 11.56 15.92
C GLY A 71 3.38 12.25 15.13
N GLY A 72 3.71 12.94 14.04
CA GLY A 72 2.74 13.63 13.18
C GLY A 72 2.01 12.70 12.21
N MET A 73 1.19 13.30 11.35
CA MET A 73 0.31 12.61 10.40
C MET A 73 0.57 13.11 8.98
N ILE A 74 0.73 12.17 8.03
CA ILE A 74 0.75 12.46 6.60
C ILE A 74 -0.67 12.74 6.17
N ALA A 75 -0.94 13.97 5.72
CA ALA A 75 -2.27 14.44 5.38
C ALA A 75 -2.85 13.74 4.14
N MET A 76 -4.18 13.65 4.07
CA MET A 76 -4.93 13.12 2.93
C MET A 76 -4.53 13.77 1.60
N ALA A 77 -4.24 15.06 1.61
CA ALA A 77 -3.79 15.81 0.43
C ALA A 77 -2.47 15.31 -0.19
N SER A 78 -1.64 14.61 0.58
CA SER A 78 -0.39 13.99 0.12
C SER A 78 -0.59 12.58 -0.42
N GLN A 79 -1.82 12.08 -0.46
CA GLN A 79 -2.16 10.71 -0.82
C GLN A 79 -2.94 10.68 -2.14
N LYS A 80 -2.79 9.58 -2.90
CA LYS A 80 -3.77 9.14 -3.89
C LYS A 80 -4.37 7.84 -3.41
N ARG A 81 -5.69 7.70 -3.51
CA ARG A 81 -6.43 6.61 -2.88
C ARG A 81 -7.38 5.96 -3.87
N ILE A 82 -7.33 4.63 -3.96
CA ILE A 82 -8.29 3.81 -4.69
C ILE A 82 -9.17 3.11 -3.66
N TYR A 83 -10.46 3.44 -3.64
CA TYR A 83 -11.47 2.87 -2.74
C TYR A 83 -12.82 2.83 -3.45
N GLY A 84 -13.64 1.87 -3.10
CA GLY A 84 -15.01 1.78 -3.57
C GLY A 84 -15.33 0.45 -4.25
N PRO A 85 -16.62 0.20 -4.55
CA PRO A 85 -17.09 -1.10 -5.01
C PRO A 85 -16.54 -1.53 -6.37
N ASN A 86 -16.18 -0.61 -7.25
CA ASN A 86 -15.63 -0.94 -8.57
C ASN A 86 -14.17 -1.39 -8.48
N SER A 87 -13.46 -1.04 -7.42
CA SER A 87 -12.07 -1.41 -7.22
C SER A 87 -11.86 -2.90 -6.92
N LEU A 88 -12.91 -3.61 -6.53
CA LEU A 88 -12.87 -5.01 -6.08
C LEU A 88 -11.98 -5.26 -4.86
N LEU A 89 -11.62 -4.20 -4.12
CA LEU A 89 -10.77 -4.27 -2.93
C LEU A 89 -11.64 -4.49 -1.69
N GLY A 90 -11.70 -5.73 -1.21
CA GLY A 90 -12.38 -6.09 0.03
C GLY A 90 -11.37 -6.35 1.16
N ASN A 91 -10.42 -7.23 0.92
CA ASN A 91 -9.38 -7.57 1.88
C ASN A 91 -8.01 -7.63 1.18
N PRO A 92 -7.43 -6.48 0.79
CA PRO A 92 -6.14 -6.41 0.13
C PRO A 92 -5.00 -6.61 1.14
N VAL A 93 -4.44 -7.82 1.17
CA VAL A 93 -3.50 -8.26 2.22
C VAL A 93 -2.04 -8.06 1.88
N ASP A 94 -1.69 -7.88 0.59
CA ASP A 94 -0.30 -7.63 0.20
C ASP A 94 -0.22 -6.85 -1.11
N VAL A 95 0.94 -6.22 -1.37
CA VAL A 95 1.17 -5.37 -2.52
C VAL A 95 2.60 -5.49 -3.05
N ALA A 96 2.72 -5.58 -4.38
CA ALA A 96 3.96 -5.37 -5.10
C ALA A 96 3.78 -4.22 -6.11
N TYR A 97 4.86 -3.52 -6.40
CA TYR A 97 4.88 -2.43 -7.38
C TYR A 97 5.99 -2.62 -8.38
N ASP A 98 5.67 -2.39 -9.65
CA ASP A 98 6.59 -2.42 -10.76
C ASP A 98 6.85 -1.02 -11.29
N SER A 99 8.07 -0.52 -11.05
CA SER A 99 8.51 0.81 -11.48
C SER A 99 8.70 0.93 -13.02
N VAL A 100 8.76 -0.17 -13.75
CA VAL A 100 8.96 -0.12 -15.22
C VAL A 100 7.62 -0.02 -15.94
N SER A 101 6.61 -0.79 -15.51
CA SER A 101 5.26 -0.70 -16.07
C SER A 101 4.36 0.28 -15.31
N ASN A 102 4.83 0.84 -14.19
CA ASN A 102 4.05 1.68 -13.28
C ASN A 102 2.80 0.99 -12.75
N SER A 103 2.88 -0.33 -12.54
CA SER A 103 1.73 -1.16 -12.15
C SER A 103 1.82 -1.62 -10.70
N ILE A 104 0.66 -1.63 -10.04
CA ILE A 104 0.47 -2.11 -8.67
C ILE A 104 -0.24 -3.46 -8.74
N PHE A 105 0.32 -4.47 -8.08
CA PHE A 105 -0.25 -5.81 -7.96
C PHE A 105 -0.71 -6.04 -6.53
N ILE A 106 -1.97 -6.43 -6.35
CA ILE A 106 -2.59 -6.63 -5.04
C ILE A 106 -2.99 -8.10 -4.86
N ALA A 107 -2.63 -8.66 -3.72
CA ALA A 107 -3.25 -9.89 -3.24
C ALA A 107 -4.58 -9.53 -2.57
N GLU A 108 -5.68 -9.69 -3.29
CA GLU A 108 -7.05 -9.51 -2.79
C GLU A 108 -7.59 -10.86 -2.29
N ARG A 109 -7.86 -10.98 -0.99
CA ARG A 109 -8.16 -12.28 -0.36
C ARG A 109 -9.66 -12.61 -0.29
N LEU A 110 -10.54 -11.63 -0.28
CA LEU A 110 -11.98 -11.80 -0.04
C LEU A 110 -12.76 -11.97 -1.34
N ASN A 111 -12.65 -10.97 -2.22
CA ASN A 111 -13.45 -10.94 -3.45
C ASN A 111 -13.06 -12.07 -4.40
N GLY A 112 -14.08 -12.73 -4.98
CA GLY A 112 -13.89 -13.87 -5.87
C GLY A 112 -13.24 -15.10 -5.23
N GLY A 113 -13.12 -15.15 -3.89
CA GLY A 113 -12.43 -16.24 -3.18
C GLY A 113 -10.91 -16.13 -3.24
N GLY A 114 -10.39 -15.01 -3.70
CA GLY A 114 -8.97 -14.65 -3.86
C GLY A 114 -8.60 -14.33 -5.29
N GLN A 115 -7.92 -13.20 -5.47
CA GLN A 115 -7.52 -12.67 -6.78
C GLN A 115 -6.20 -11.93 -6.70
N VAL A 116 -5.44 -11.93 -7.81
CA VAL A 116 -4.42 -10.90 -8.07
C VAL A 116 -5.09 -9.81 -8.89
N LEU A 117 -5.20 -8.61 -8.30
CA LEU A 117 -5.67 -7.41 -9.00
C LEU A 117 -4.48 -6.59 -9.48
N THR A 118 -4.59 -6.02 -10.67
CA THR A 118 -3.57 -5.11 -11.22
C THR A 118 -4.20 -3.75 -11.45
N PHE A 119 -3.48 -2.70 -11.06
CA PHE A 119 -3.87 -1.30 -11.29
C PHE A 119 -2.68 -0.54 -11.84
N ASP A 120 -2.91 0.44 -12.68
CA ASP A 120 -1.95 1.51 -12.90
C ASP A 120 -1.80 2.35 -11.61
N ALA A 121 -0.59 2.82 -11.33
CA ALA A 121 -0.38 3.71 -10.18
C ALA A 121 -1.24 4.99 -10.33
N PRO A 122 -2.10 5.30 -9.35
CA PRO A 122 -3.12 6.33 -9.52
C PRO A 122 -2.52 7.75 -9.57
N THR A 123 -2.98 8.54 -10.51
CA THR A 123 -2.69 9.99 -10.60
C THR A 123 -3.74 10.81 -9.86
N THR A 124 -4.93 10.25 -9.67
CA THR A 124 -6.05 10.85 -8.93
C THR A 124 -6.67 9.82 -7.99
N SER A 125 -7.33 10.28 -6.93
CA SER A 125 -8.12 9.42 -6.06
C SER A 125 -9.47 9.10 -6.68
N GLY A 126 -10.00 7.90 -6.40
CA GLY A 126 -11.33 7.52 -6.87
C GLY A 126 -11.64 6.03 -6.73
N ASP A 127 -12.84 5.67 -7.16
CA ASP A 127 -13.29 4.29 -7.28
C ASP A 127 -12.93 3.78 -8.69
N VAL A 128 -11.76 3.14 -8.79
CA VAL A 128 -11.13 2.75 -10.05
C VAL A 128 -11.21 1.23 -10.21
N THR A 129 -11.72 0.78 -11.35
CA THR A 129 -11.71 -0.64 -11.72
C THR A 129 -10.27 -1.12 -11.97
N PRO A 130 -9.88 -2.31 -11.52
CA PRO A 130 -8.58 -2.87 -11.84
C PRO A 130 -8.45 -3.13 -13.36
N ASP A 131 -7.24 -2.95 -13.90
CA ASP A 131 -6.90 -3.24 -15.30
C ASP A 131 -6.98 -4.74 -15.59
N SER A 132 -6.71 -5.55 -14.58
CA SER A 132 -6.92 -7.00 -14.64
C SER A 132 -7.25 -7.59 -13.26
N ALA A 133 -8.00 -8.69 -13.29
CA ALA A 133 -8.33 -9.51 -12.14
C ALA A 133 -8.10 -10.97 -12.49
N ARG A 134 -7.14 -11.61 -11.83
CA ARG A 134 -6.83 -13.03 -12.02
C ARG A 134 -7.19 -13.81 -10.77
N ALA A 135 -8.05 -14.81 -10.91
CA ALA A 135 -8.41 -15.68 -9.79
C ALA A 135 -7.20 -16.44 -9.25
N GLU A 136 -7.03 -16.41 -7.94
CA GLU A 136 -5.97 -17.10 -7.21
C GLU A 136 -6.49 -17.44 -5.81
N ALA A 137 -7.12 -18.62 -5.70
CA ALA A 137 -7.82 -19.03 -4.49
C ALA A 137 -6.89 -19.06 -3.27
N GLY A 138 -7.32 -18.38 -2.20
CA GLY A 138 -6.59 -18.34 -0.93
C GLY A 138 -5.30 -17.50 -0.96
N ILE A 139 -5.13 -16.63 -1.95
CA ILE A 139 -3.96 -15.74 -2.04
C ILE A 139 -3.73 -14.98 -0.73
N SER A 140 -2.47 -14.82 -0.34
CA SER A 140 -2.07 -14.08 0.85
C SER A 140 -0.84 -13.20 0.65
N ALA A 141 -0.13 -13.36 -0.46
CA ALA A 141 1.05 -12.54 -0.79
C ALA A 141 1.27 -12.45 -2.29
N VAL A 142 1.92 -11.38 -2.72
CA VAL A 142 2.43 -11.18 -4.08
C VAL A 142 3.90 -10.79 -4.03
N TYR A 143 4.67 -11.27 -5.00
CA TYR A 143 6.06 -10.90 -5.18
C TYR A 143 6.35 -10.67 -6.66
N LEU A 144 7.00 -9.56 -6.97
CA LEU A 144 7.43 -9.25 -8.33
C LEU A 144 8.88 -9.71 -8.54
N LEU A 145 9.09 -10.65 -9.46
CA LEU A 145 10.40 -11.03 -9.94
C LEU A 145 10.58 -10.56 -11.39
N ARG A 146 11.56 -9.72 -11.62
CA ARG A 146 12.05 -9.40 -12.98
C ARG A 146 13.25 -10.28 -13.29
N ARG A 147 13.20 -10.94 -14.43
CA ARG A 147 14.33 -11.72 -15.01
C ARG A 147 14.95 -10.96 -16.15
#